data_8bf46b316dd138ade07df579be7c6d33
#
_entry.id   8bf46b316dd138ade07df579be7c6d33
#
_cell.length_a   1.000
_cell.length_b   1.000
_cell.length_c   1.000
_cell.angle_alpha   90.00
_cell.angle_beta   90.00
_cell.angle_gamma   90.00
#
_symmetry.space_group_name_H-M   'P 1'
#
loop_
_entity.id
_entity.type
_entity.pdbx_description
1 polymer ?
#
loop_
_entity_poly.entity_id
_entity_poly.type
_entity_poly.pdbx_seq_one_letter_code
_entity_poly.pdbx_strand_id
1 'polypeptide(L)'
;DAANAAAVRIAGSIPAFVRLMNQKAKELGMHNTNFETPSGLDGEHHYSTAYDMALLARHALQNETFAGICSQYRMRTRFGNPPADRWLTNHNKLLNYYEGTIGVKTGFTKKAGRCLVSAAQRDGVELICVTLNCPNDWDVHRNLFDTFFPQLELVNLAERFPPVQVAVTGGIFPQVKPQTLEDVSIPLPVNGDTLRYDVVVPPFLYAPVRKGDYLGEARVYLGEELITTFTLTADRDVALLYPNEETDSLWERLADGLSQLFD
;
A
#
# COMPACT_ATOMS: atom_id res chain seq x y z
N ASP A 1 22.50 18.97 12.90
CA ASP A 1 21.91 20.34 12.96
C ASP A 1 20.63 20.46 12.15
N ALA A 2 20.58 19.97 10.87
CA ALA A 2 19.40 20.11 10.02
C ALA A 2 18.14 19.42 10.59
N ALA A 3 18.28 18.21 11.14
CA ALA A 3 17.17 17.48 11.74
C ALA A 3 16.58 18.21 12.95
N ASN A 4 17.45 18.77 13.81
CA ASN A 4 17.02 19.55 14.98
C ASN A 4 16.36 20.87 14.54
N ALA A 5 16.89 21.55 13.52
CA ALA A 5 16.28 22.78 12.97
C ALA A 5 14.88 22.48 12.38
N ALA A 6 14.74 21.39 11.64
CA ALA A 6 13.44 20.95 11.12
C ALA A 6 12.45 20.62 12.26
N ALA A 7 12.90 19.91 13.30
CA ALA A 7 12.10 19.56 14.47
C ALA A 7 11.56 20.81 15.18
N VAL A 8 12.42 21.80 15.42
CA VAL A 8 12.01 23.08 16.03
C VAL A 8 11.04 23.84 15.13
N ARG A 9 11.28 23.84 13.82
CA ARG A 9 10.39 24.53 12.86
C ARG A 9 8.99 23.90 12.79
N ILE A 10 8.88 22.59 12.93
CA ILE A 10 7.61 21.84 12.82
C ILE A 10 6.84 21.87 14.15
N ALA A 11 7.51 21.62 15.26
CA ALA A 11 6.87 21.38 16.56
C ALA A 11 7.17 22.45 17.64
N GLY A 12 7.90 23.50 17.27
CA GLY A 12 8.28 24.57 18.18
C GLY A 12 9.44 24.23 19.13
N SER A 13 9.70 22.95 19.38
CA SER A 13 10.82 22.50 20.22
C SER A 13 11.20 21.05 19.92
N ILE A 14 12.45 20.68 20.28
CA ILE A 14 12.93 19.29 20.15
C ILE A 14 12.08 18.33 20.99
N PRO A 15 11.76 18.59 22.27
CA PRO A 15 10.91 17.67 23.05
C PRO A 15 9.50 17.50 22.45
N ALA A 16 8.92 18.54 21.89
CA ALA A 16 7.62 18.45 21.22
C ALA A 16 7.69 17.58 19.97
N PHE A 17 8.74 17.72 19.17
CA PHE A 17 8.93 16.89 17.98
C PHE A 17 9.21 15.42 18.33
N VAL A 18 9.99 15.15 19.37
CA VAL A 18 10.24 13.79 19.87
C VAL A 18 8.94 13.11 20.30
N ARG A 19 8.00 13.84 20.92
CA ARG A 19 6.67 13.27 21.22
C ARG A 19 5.93 12.87 19.94
N LEU A 20 5.99 13.69 18.88
CA LEU A 20 5.38 13.34 17.58
C LEU A 20 6.06 12.13 16.95
N MET A 21 7.40 12.01 17.04
CA MET A 21 8.12 10.82 16.57
C MET A 21 7.66 9.55 17.27
N ASN A 22 7.55 9.58 18.60
CA ASN A 22 7.11 8.43 19.38
C ASN A 22 5.61 8.12 19.19
N GLN A 23 4.78 9.14 18.97
CA GLN A 23 3.38 8.94 18.58
C GLN A 23 3.31 8.22 17.23
N LYS A 24 4.05 8.68 16.23
CA LYS A 24 4.10 8.04 14.90
C LYS A 24 4.62 6.60 15.00
N ALA A 25 5.63 6.33 15.81
CA ALA A 25 6.12 4.98 16.05
C ALA A 25 5.00 4.06 16.56
N LYS A 26 4.20 4.51 17.53
CA LYS A 26 3.04 3.73 18.03
C LYS A 26 1.98 3.50 16.95
N GLU A 27 1.66 4.52 16.16
CA GLU A 27 0.70 4.43 15.05
C GLU A 27 1.13 3.40 14.00
N LEU A 28 2.44 3.24 13.79
CA LEU A 28 3.03 2.28 12.86
C LEU A 28 3.22 0.87 13.45
N GLY A 29 2.90 0.65 14.74
CA GLY A 29 3.10 -0.62 15.41
C GLY A 29 4.56 -0.91 15.80
N MET A 30 5.40 0.12 15.91
CA MET A 30 6.80 0.00 16.33
C MET A 30 6.88 -0.15 17.86
N HIS A 31 6.60 -1.35 18.34
CA HIS A 31 6.44 -1.61 19.79
C HIS A 31 7.74 -1.61 20.59
N ASN A 32 8.87 -1.77 19.90
CA ASN A 32 10.21 -1.85 20.52
C ASN A 32 11.09 -0.66 20.11
N THR A 33 10.48 0.53 20.01
CA THR A 33 11.17 1.76 19.61
C THR A 33 10.85 2.90 20.56
N ASN A 34 11.88 3.64 20.93
CA ASN A 34 11.76 4.91 21.63
C ASN A 34 12.77 5.92 21.08
N PHE A 35 12.28 7.04 20.60
CA PHE A 35 13.08 8.15 20.11
C PHE A 35 13.30 9.19 21.20
N GLU A 36 14.53 9.70 21.35
CA GLU A 36 14.89 10.79 22.24
C GLU A 36 15.46 12.01 21.49
N THR A 37 15.97 11.79 20.26
CA THR A 37 16.55 12.87 19.45
C THR A 37 16.08 12.79 18.00
N PRO A 38 15.82 13.95 17.33
CA PRO A 38 15.49 13.98 15.91
C PRO A 38 16.71 13.65 15.02
N SER A 39 17.92 13.85 15.54
CA SER A 39 19.17 13.66 14.80
C SER A 39 19.65 12.21 14.78
N GLY A 40 19.13 11.34 15.65
CA GLY A 40 19.61 9.97 15.83
C GLY A 40 20.91 9.88 16.66
N LEU A 41 21.32 10.96 17.33
CA LEU A 41 22.42 10.90 18.30
C LEU A 41 21.97 10.09 19.54
N ASP A 42 22.95 9.43 20.16
CA ASP A 42 22.71 8.55 21.29
C ASP A 42 22.00 9.26 22.45
N GLY A 43 21.05 8.58 23.03
CA GLY A 43 20.39 8.89 24.27
C GLY A 43 20.39 7.67 25.19
N GLU A 44 19.97 7.83 26.43
CA GLU A 44 19.94 6.75 27.41
C GLU A 44 18.89 5.70 27.02
N HIS A 45 17.74 6.17 26.54
CA HIS A 45 16.60 5.34 26.14
C HIS A 45 16.26 5.48 24.64
N HIS A 46 17.27 5.82 23.79
CA HIS A 46 17.12 5.89 22.34
C HIS A 46 17.44 4.54 21.72
N TYR A 47 16.41 3.79 21.35
CA TYR A 47 16.54 2.44 20.80
C TYR A 47 15.48 2.12 19.75
N SER A 48 15.77 1.12 18.95
CA SER A 48 14.84 0.52 17.98
C SER A 48 15.25 -0.92 17.67
N THR A 49 14.44 -1.61 16.87
CA THR A 49 14.74 -2.94 16.31
C THR A 49 14.83 -2.88 14.80
N ALA A 50 15.43 -3.90 14.19
CA ALA A 50 15.48 -4.00 12.72
C ALA A 50 14.06 -4.09 12.13
N TYR A 51 13.15 -4.82 12.77
CA TYR A 51 11.75 -4.93 12.35
C TYR A 51 11.02 -3.58 12.40
N ASP A 52 11.10 -2.86 13.51
CA ASP A 52 10.46 -1.55 13.66
C ASP A 52 10.99 -0.55 12.63
N MET A 53 12.32 -0.56 12.38
CA MET A 53 12.90 0.30 11.34
C MET A 53 12.46 -0.09 9.93
N ALA A 54 12.18 -1.36 9.66
CA ALA A 54 11.59 -1.79 8.40
C ALA A 54 10.14 -1.28 8.24
N LEU A 55 9.32 -1.32 9.31
CA LEU A 55 7.97 -0.73 9.31
C LEU A 55 8.01 0.77 9.01
N LEU A 56 8.94 1.50 9.66
CA LEU A 56 9.13 2.92 9.41
C LEU A 56 9.54 3.21 7.97
N ALA A 57 10.49 2.42 7.43
CA ALA A 57 10.97 2.58 6.06
C ALA A 57 9.85 2.31 5.05
N ARG A 58 9.05 1.25 5.23
CA ARG A 58 7.89 0.94 4.40
C ARG A 58 6.90 2.10 4.36
N HIS A 59 6.58 2.68 5.52
CA HIS A 59 5.69 3.84 5.58
C HIS A 59 6.30 5.08 4.91
N ALA A 60 7.59 5.35 5.14
CA ALA A 60 8.24 6.52 4.59
C ALA A 60 8.35 6.46 3.05
N LEU A 61 8.61 5.29 2.48
CA LEU A 61 8.70 5.08 1.03
C LEU A 61 7.37 5.29 0.28
N GLN A 62 6.22 5.19 0.97
CA GLN A 62 4.92 5.55 0.41
C GLN A 62 4.78 7.07 0.12
N ASN A 63 5.63 7.90 0.71
CA ASN A 63 5.70 9.32 0.40
C ASN A 63 6.61 9.53 -0.82
N GLU A 64 6.03 9.90 -1.96
CA GLU A 64 6.74 10.08 -3.23
C GLU A 64 7.90 11.08 -3.13
N THR A 65 7.72 12.18 -2.37
CA THR A 65 8.78 13.17 -2.17
C THR A 65 9.96 12.57 -1.39
N PHE A 66 9.68 11.81 -0.33
CA PHE A 66 10.71 11.13 0.43
C PHE A 66 11.42 10.07 -0.41
N ALA A 67 10.68 9.22 -1.10
CA ALA A 67 11.21 8.19 -2.00
C ALA A 67 12.07 8.80 -3.11
N GLY A 68 11.57 9.88 -3.75
CA GLY A 68 12.30 10.59 -4.78
C GLY A 68 13.62 11.24 -4.29
N ILE A 69 13.68 11.69 -3.04
CA ILE A 69 14.91 12.26 -2.46
C ILE A 69 15.89 11.15 -2.05
N CYS A 70 15.43 10.12 -1.33
CA CYS A 70 16.33 9.10 -0.78
C CYS A 70 16.88 8.15 -1.85
N SER A 71 16.23 8.05 -3.02
CA SER A 71 16.72 7.27 -4.17
C SER A 71 17.82 7.99 -4.99
N GLN A 72 18.07 9.27 -4.75
CA GLN A 72 19.11 9.99 -5.47
C GLN A 72 20.50 9.69 -4.90
N TYR A 73 21.40 9.15 -5.75
CA TYR A 73 22.81 9.01 -5.36
C TYR A 73 23.49 10.35 -5.24
N ARG A 74 23.21 11.30 -6.15
CA ARG A 74 23.80 12.63 -6.15
C ARG A 74 22.79 13.66 -6.64
N MET A 75 22.70 14.79 -5.93
CA MET A 75 21.78 15.88 -6.26
C MET A 75 22.51 17.22 -6.24
N ARG A 76 22.25 18.07 -7.25
CA ARG A 76 22.65 19.48 -7.25
C ARG A 76 21.54 20.30 -6.60
N THR A 77 21.89 21.12 -5.64
CA THR A 77 20.98 22.05 -4.98
C THR A 77 21.63 23.41 -4.82
N ARG A 78 20.82 24.45 -4.66
CA ARG A 78 21.31 25.82 -4.51
C ARG A 78 20.77 26.41 -3.21
N PHE A 79 21.69 26.73 -2.30
CA PHE A 79 21.36 27.35 -1.02
C PHE A 79 22.54 28.08 -0.42
N GLY A 80 22.27 28.82 0.67
CA GLY A 80 23.24 29.66 1.38
C GLY A 80 22.98 31.15 1.18
N ASN A 81 23.79 31.96 1.83
CA ASN A 81 23.77 33.44 1.68
C ASN A 81 25.22 33.96 1.46
N PRO A 82 25.59 34.37 0.22
CA PRO A 82 24.78 34.30 -1.01
C PRO A 82 24.50 32.87 -1.48
N PRO A 83 23.44 32.65 -2.27
CA PRO A 83 23.10 31.32 -2.79
C PRO A 83 24.20 30.81 -3.74
N ALA A 84 24.67 29.58 -3.49
CA ALA A 84 25.66 28.90 -4.32
C ALA A 84 25.19 27.46 -4.64
N ASP A 85 25.62 26.98 -5.82
CA ASP A 85 25.36 25.60 -6.21
C ASP A 85 26.20 24.63 -5.36
N ARG A 86 25.54 23.59 -4.86
CA ARG A 86 26.14 22.54 -4.03
C ARG A 86 25.74 21.17 -4.53
N TRP A 87 26.71 20.27 -4.54
CA TRP A 87 26.46 18.88 -4.80
C TRP A 87 26.36 18.13 -3.47
N LEU A 88 25.23 17.44 -3.28
CA LEU A 88 25.01 16.53 -2.17
C LEU A 88 25.15 15.11 -2.69
N THR A 89 25.94 14.28 -2.01
CA THR A 89 26.10 12.86 -2.33
C THR A 89 25.52 12.04 -1.21
N ASN A 90 24.66 11.10 -1.55
CA ASN A 90 24.05 10.19 -0.59
C ASN A 90 25.11 9.25 -0.02
N HIS A 91 25.09 9.03 1.28
CA HIS A 91 26.01 8.11 1.95
C HIS A 91 25.66 6.65 1.72
N ASN A 92 24.45 6.35 1.24
CA ASN A 92 24.06 4.99 0.88
C ASN A 92 24.77 4.58 -0.42
N LYS A 93 25.85 3.83 -0.29
CA LYS A 93 26.67 3.41 -1.42
C LYS A 93 25.93 2.44 -2.36
N LEU A 94 24.95 1.68 -1.87
CA LEU A 94 24.15 0.76 -2.71
C LEU A 94 23.48 1.46 -3.88
N LEU A 95 23.09 2.72 -3.73
CA LEU A 95 22.52 3.54 -4.81
C LEU A 95 23.44 3.69 -6.04
N ASN A 96 24.74 3.45 -5.88
CA ASN A 96 25.70 3.57 -6.96
C ASN A 96 26.08 2.25 -7.61
N TYR A 97 25.98 1.12 -6.90
CA TYR A 97 26.50 -0.15 -7.40
C TYR A 97 25.57 -1.36 -7.27
N TYR A 98 24.41 -1.19 -6.63
CA TYR A 98 23.43 -2.26 -6.56
C TYR A 98 22.16 -1.87 -7.34
N GLU A 99 21.92 -2.56 -8.44
CA GLU A 99 20.81 -2.28 -9.32
C GLU A 99 19.45 -2.44 -8.62
N GLY A 100 18.56 -1.48 -8.87
CA GLY A 100 17.24 -1.45 -8.26
C GLY A 100 17.19 -0.78 -6.89
N THR A 101 18.32 -0.29 -6.32
CA THR A 101 18.31 0.38 -5.02
C THR A 101 17.49 1.70 -5.07
N ILE A 102 16.52 1.84 -4.16
CA ILE A 102 15.61 3.00 -4.06
C ILE A 102 15.76 3.80 -2.75
N GLY A 103 16.67 3.42 -1.86
CA GLY A 103 16.94 4.16 -0.61
C GLY A 103 17.64 3.30 0.42
N VAL A 104 17.65 3.62 1.70
CA VAL A 104 16.86 4.63 2.43
C VAL A 104 17.78 5.52 3.28
N LYS A 105 18.40 4.95 4.38
CA LYS A 105 19.15 5.74 5.36
C LYS A 105 20.32 4.97 5.98
N THR A 106 21.44 5.65 6.08
CA THR A 106 22.62 5.20 6.82
C THR A 106 22.66 5.82 8.22
N GLY A 107 23.24 5.14 9.19
CA GLY A 107 23.48 5.65 10.53
C GLY A 107 24.79 5.14 11.12
N PHE A 108 25.42 5.97 11.92
CA PHE A 108 26.61 5.59 12.70
C PHE A 108 26.73 6.44 13.95
N THR A 109 26.89 5.78 15.08
CA THR A 109 27.47 6.37 16.30
C THR A 109 28.48 5.39 16.88
N LYS A 110 29.34 5.85 17.79
CA LYS A 110 30.30 4.94 18.46
C LYS A 110 29.58 3.87 19.31
N LYS A 111 28.40 4.19 19.85
CA LYS A 111 27.60 3.29 20.68
C LYS A 111 26.80 2.31 19.83
N ALA A 112 26.13 2.80 18.79
CA ALA A 112 25.25 2.00 17.95
C ALA A 112 25.98 1.19 16.88
N GLY A 113 27.24 1.55 16.54
CA GLY A 113 27.93 0.97 15.39
C GLY A 113 27.32 1.43 14.05
N ARG A 114 27.62 0.70 12.99
CA ARG A 114 27.05 0.96 11.66
C ARG A 114 25.63 0.39 11.58
N CYS A 115 24.72 1.23 11.15
CA CYS A 115 23.31 0.88 10.93
C CYS A 115 22.92 1.28 9.51
N LEU A 116 22.21 0.40 8.83
CA LEU A 116 21.73 0.64 7.48
C LEU A 116 20.29 0.19 7.33
N VAL A 117 19.49 1.06 6.74
CA VAL A 117 18.20 0.71 6.16
C VAL A 117 18.34 0.91 4.65
N SER A 118 18.15 -0.13 3.87
CA SER A 118 18.12 -0.02 2.41
C SER A 118 16.86 -0.65 1.85
N ALA A 119 16.46 -0.19 0.69
CA ALA A 119 15.37 -0.75 -0.08
C ALA A 119 15.81 -0.90 -1.53
N ALA A 120 15.35 -1.96 -2.17
CA ALA A 120 15.57 -2.22 -3.58
C ALA A 120 14.29 -2.75 -4.22
N GLN A 121 14.08 -2.43 -5.50
CA GLN A 121 12.95 -2.89 -6.29
C GLN A 121 13.43 -3.56 -7.57
N ARG A 122 12.88 -4.75 -7.86
CA ARG A 122 13.09 -5.51 -9.10
C ARG A 122 11.81 -6.18 -9.52
N ASP A 123 11.46 -6.11 -10.79
CA ASP A 123 10.28 -6.77 -11.38
C ASP A 123 8.98 -6.52 -10.60
N GLY A 124 8.83 -5.29 -10.06
CA GLY A 124 7.68 -4.89 -9.23
C GLY A 124 7.73 -5.33 -7.77
N VAL A 125 8.67 -6.20 -7.38
CA VAL A 125 8.89 -6.60 -5.98
C VAL A 125 9.78 -5.58 -5.28
N GLU A 126 9.35 -5.05 -4.14
CA GLU A 126 10.15 -4.19 -3.26
C GLU A 126 10.58 -4.95 -2.01
N LEU A 127 11.87 -4.89 -1.70
CA LEU A 127 12.45 -5.45 -0.48
C LEU A 127 13.10 -4.37 0.36
N ILE A 128 12.87 -4.44 1.67
CA ILE A 128 13.52 -3.59 2.67
C ILE A 128 14.46 -4.46 3.52
N CYS A 129 15.70 -4.05 3.63
CA CYS A 129 16.68 -4.68 4.47
C CYS A 129 17.15 -3.72 5.57
N VAL A 130 17.26 -4.22 6.80
CA VAL A 130 17.73 -3.44 7.95
C VAL A 130 18.81 -4.22 8.69
N THR A 131 19.96 -3.59 8.89
CA THR A 131 20.99 -4.07 9.79
C THR A 131 21.35 -3.03 10.85
N LEU A 132 21.53 -3.49 12.06
CA LEU A 132 21.97 -2.70 13.22
C LEU A 132 23.29 -3.25 13.73
N ASN A 133 24.25 -2.37 14.03
CA ASN A 133 25.60 -2.71 14.48
C ASN A 133 26.29 -3.76 13.57
N CYS A 134 26.24 -3.52 12.26
CA CYS A 134 26.79 -4.43 11.25
C CYS A 134 27.93 -3.75 10.48
N PRO A 135 29.21 -4.10 10.75
CA PRO A 135 30.37 -3.47 10.07
C PRO A 135 30.38 -3.66 8.56
N ASN A 136 29.88 -4.80 8.07
CA ASN A 136 29.85 -5.18 6.66
C ASN A 136 28.43 -4.98 6.04
N ASP A 137 27.69 -3.96 6.49
CA ASP A 137 26.31 -3.71 6.12
C ASP A 137 26.05 -3.73 4.60
N TRP A 138 26.94 -3.15 3.78
CA TRP A 138 26.77 -3.13 2.32
C TRP A 138 26.75 -4.52 1.70
N ASP A 139 27.71 -5.37 2.05
CA ASP A 139 27.79 -6.74 1.53
C ASP A 139 26.65 -7.61 2.04
N VAL A 140 26.29 -7.44 3.32
CA VAL A 140 25.17 -8.16 3.92
C VAL A 140 23.87 -7.82 3.21
N HIS A 141 23.57 -6.54 2.98
CA HIS A 141 22.37 -6.12 2.29
C HIS A 141 22.31 -6.62 0.83
N ARG A 142 23.44 -6.49 0.09
CA ARG A 142 23.52 -7.05 -1.26
C ARG A 142 23.22 -8.54 -1.28
N ASN A 143 23.88 -9.32 -0.41
CA ASN A 143 23.70 -10.78 -0.36
C ASN A 143 22.26 -11.16 0.03
N LEU A 144 21.62 -10.41 0.93
CA LEU A 144 20.22 -10.64 1.29
C LEU A 144 19.29 -10.35 0.11
N PHE A 145 19.47 -9.24 -0.59
CA PHE A 145 18.68 -8.95 -1.79
C PHE A 145 18.87 -10.00 -2.89
N ASP A 146 20.13 -10.40 -3.16
CA ASP A 146 20.44 -11.45 -4.15
C ASP A 146 19.84 -12.81 -3.74
N THR A 147 19.70 -13.07 -2.45
CA THR A 147 19.09 -14.30 -1.93
C THR A 147 17.56 -14.28 -2.04
N PHE A 148 16.91 -13.15 -1.72
CA PHE A 148 15.46 -13.12 -1.58
C PHE A 148 14.71 -12.70 -2.84
N PHE A 149 15.26 -11.84 -3.70
CA PHE A 149 14.58 -11.50 -4.96
C PHE A 149 14.21 -12.71 -5.82
N PRO A 150 15.10 -13.71 -6.02
CA PRO A 150 14.76 -14.88 -6.81
C PRO A 150 13.69 -15.80 -6.18
N GLN A 151 13.37 -15.59 -4.91
CA GLN A 151 12.36 -16.37 -4.20
C GLN A 151 10.96 -15.75 -4.25
N LEU A 152 10.81 -14.57 -4.85
CA LEU A 152 9.58 -13.82 -4.90
C LEU A 152 9.19 -13.50 -6.35
N GLU A 153 7.91 -13.54 -6.61
CA GLU A 153 7.30 -13.06 -7.86
C GLU A 153 6.15 -12.10 -7.55
N LEU A 154 5.96 -11.08 -8.39
CA LEU A 154 4.79 -10.22 -8.32
C LEU A 154 3.60 -10.94 -8.95
N VAL A 155 2.56 -11.18 -8.15
CA VAL A 155 1.37 -11.92 -8.59
C VAL A 155 0.17 -10.98 -8.58
N ASN A 156 -0.50 -10.85 -9.72
CA ASN A 156 -1.79 -10.20 -9.80
C ASN A 156 -2.88 -11.17 -9.33
N LEU A 157 -3.45 -10.90 -8.16
CA LEU A 157 -4.45 -11.77 -7.54
C LEU A 157 -5.77 -11.78 -8.30
N ALA A 158 -6.09 -10.73 -9.07
CA ALA A 158 -7.28 -10.71 -9.92
C ALA A 158 -7.21 -11.71 -11.06
N GLU A 159 -6.02 -11.98 -11.60
CA GLU A 159 -5.81 -12.98 -12.66
C GLU A 159 -5.92 -14.42 -12.16
N ARG A 160 -5.66 -14.63 -10.87
CA ARG A 160 -5.79 -15.93 -10.20
C ARG A 160 -7.13 -16.09 -9.48
N PHE A 161 -8.03 -15.10 -9.60
CA PHE A 161 -9.34 -15.12 -8.95
C PHE A 161 -10.22 -16.26 -9.50
N PRO A 162 -10.85 -17.07 -8.64
CA PRO A 162 -11.69 -18.17 -9.08
C PRO A 162 -12.90 -17.68 -9.87
N PRO A 163 -13.39 -18.44 -10.85
CA PRO A 163 -14.59 -18.08 -11.62
C PRO A 163 -15.83 -18.16 -10.72
N VAL A 164 -16.27 -17.00 -10.24
CA VAL A 164 -17.50 -16.83 -9.45
C VAL A 164 -18.58 -16.20 -10.30
N GLN A 165 -19.84 -16.57 -10.07
CA GLN A 165 -21.01 -16.01 -10.73
C GLN A 165 -22.08 -15.70 -9.67
N VAL A 166 -22.74 -14.56 -9.82
CA VAL A 166 -23.87 -14.17 -8.97
C VAL A 166 -25.11 -14.12 -9.83
N ALA A 167 -26.15 -14.87 -9.44
CA ALA A 167 -27.43 -14.92 -10.16
C ALA A 167 -28.11 -13.56 -10.14
N VAL A 168 -28.79 -13.19 -11.24
CA VAL A 168 -29.61 -11.98 -11.34
C VAL A 168 -31.04 -12.37 -11.67
N THR A 169 -31.95 -12.06 -10.77
CA THR A 169 -33.40 -12.31 -10.95
C THR A 169 -34.06 -11.12 -11.65
N GLY A 170 -34.91 -11.41 -12.64
CA GLY A 170 -35.68 -10.39 -13.38
C GLY A 170 -34.85 -9.60 -14.39
N GLY A 171 -33.63 -10.03 -14.71
CA GLY A 171 -32.75 -9.36 -15.65
C GLY A 171 -32.70 -10.02 -17.03
N ILE A 172 -32.28 -9.25 -18.06
CA ILE A 172 -32.03 -9.74 -19.42
C ILE A 172 -30.87 -10.76 -19.48
N PHE A 173 -29.96 -10.70 -18.51
CA PHE A 173 -28.90 -11.71 -18.29
C PHE A 173 -29.14 -12.39 -16.95
N PRO A 174 -28.98 -13.74 -16.85
CA PRO A 174 -29.28 -14.48 -15.64
C PRO A 174 -28.22 -14.33 -14.55
N GLN A 175 -27.07 -13.72 -14.87
CA GLN A 175 -25.94 -13.64 -13.94
C GLN A 175 -24.97 -12.51 -14.31
N VAL A 176 -24.19 -12.08 -13.31
CA VAL A 176 -23.01 -11.20 -13.45
C VAL A 176 -21.77 -11.92 -12.89
N LYS A 177 -20.59 -11.49 -13.33
CA LYS A 177 -19.32 -11.98 -12.80
C LYS A 177 -18.73 -10.90 -11.88
N PRO A 178 -18.43 -11.25 -10.62
CA PRO A 178 -17.63 -10.39 -9.76
C PRO A 178 -16.23 -10.15 -10.36
N GLN A 179 -15.82 -8.91 -10.40
CA GLN A 179 -14.47 -8.48 -10.82
C GLN A 179 -13.95 -7.40 -9.88
N THR A 180 -12.65 -7.18 -9.85
CA THR A 180 -12.04 -6.01 -9.22
C THR A 180 -11.44 -5.09 -10.28
N LEU A 181 -11.47 -3.78 -9.99
CA LEU A 181 -10.79 -2.75 -10.77
C LEU A 181 -9.53 -2.25 -10.05
N GLU A 182 -9.27 -2.75 -8.85
CA GLU A 182 -8.09 -2.43 -8.07
C GLU A 182 -6.86 -3.17 -8.62
N ASP A 183 -5.68 -2.54 -8.55
CA ASP A 183 -4.42 -3.26 -8.71
C ASP A 183 -4.14 -4.02 -7.41
N VAL A 184 -4.31 -5.33 -7.47
CA VAL A 184 -4.12 -6.24 -6.34
C VAL A 184 -2.87 -7.12 -6.53
N SER A 185 -1.84 -6.54 -7.14
CA SER A 185 -0.55 -7.21 -7.32
C SER A 185 0.26 -7.19 -6.01
N ILE A 186 0.69 -8.35 -5.56
CA ILE A 186 1.50 -8.52 -4.34
C ILE A 186 2.69 -9.44 -4.58
N PRO A 187 3.82 -9.23 -3.89
CA PRO A 187 4.93 -10.17 -3.89
C PRO A 187 4.56 -11.47 -3.15
N LEU A 188 4.75 -12.60 -3.81
CA LEU A 188 4.53 -13.92 -3.23
C LEU A 188 5.74 -14.82 -3.43
N PRO A 189 5.99 -15.82 -2.55
CA PRO A 189 7.01 -16.82 -2.79
C PRO A 189 6.76 -17.62 -4.08
N VAL A 190 7.78 -17.80 -4.90
CA VAL A 190 7.73 -18.55 -6.18
C VAL A 190 7.22 -19.99 -5.98
N ASN A 191 7.59 -20.61 -4.85
CA ASN A 191 7.19 -21.97 -4.47
C ASN A 191 6.38 -21.96 -3.17
N GLY A 192 5.56 -20.91 -2.98
CA GLY A 192 4.80 -20.72 -1.75
C GLY A 192 3.55 -21.59 -1.66
N ASP A 193 2.85 -21.48 -0.53
CA ASP A 193 1.57 -22.13 -0.28
C ASP A 193 0.52 -21.73 -1.32
N THR A 194 -0.47 -22.62 -1.50
CA THR A 194 -1.60 -22.36 -2.38
C THR A 194 -2.42 -21.18 -1.86
N LEU A 195 -2.75 -20.25 -2.75
CA LEU A 195 -3.66 -19.16 -2.45
C LEU A 195 -5.08 -19.72 -2.23
N ARG A 196 -5.74 -19.28 -1.18
CA ARG A 196 -7.14 -19.54 -0.90
C ARG A 196 -7.93 -18.23 -0.98
N TYR A 197 -9.04 -18.28 -1.70
CA TYR A 197 -9.96 -17.14 -1.84
C TYR A 197 -11.24 -17.43 -1.12
N ASP A 198 -11.59 -16.63 -0.11
CA ASP A 198 -12.90 -16.61 0.52
C ASP A 198 -13.70 -15.46 -0.10
N VAL A 199 -14.70 -15.81 -0.90
CA VAL A 199 -15.50 -14.83 -1.66
C VAL A 199 -16.82 -14.60 -0.94
N VAL A 200 -17.04 -13.37 -0.51
CA VAL A 200 -18.27 -12.96 0.19
C VAL A 200 -19.08 -12.09 -0.75
N VAL A 201 -20.07 -12.69 -1.40
CA VAL A 201 -21.02 -12.04 -2.31
C VAL A 201 -22.44 -12.46 -1.98
N PRO A 202 -23.48 -11.67 -2.36
CA PRO A 202 -24.87 -12.09 -2.16
C PRO A 202 -25.18 -13.34 -2.99
N PRO A 203 -26.10 -14.21 -2.52
CA PRO A 203 -26.47 -15.42 -3.24
C PRO A 203 -27.17 -15.12 -4.57
N PHE A 204 -27.82 -13.97 -4.69
CA PHE A 204 -28.44 -13.46 -5.90
C PHE A 204 -28.66 -11.94 -5.81
N LEU A 205 -28.93 -11.30 -6.97
CA LEU A 205 -29.28 -9.90 -7.12
C LEU A 205 -30.63 -9.76 -7.82
N TYR A 206 -31.26 -8.60 -7.67
CA TYR A 206 -32.40 -8.20 -8.50
C TYR A 206 -31.95 -7.22 -9.57
N ALA A 207 -32.44 -7.37 -10.79
CA ALA A 207 -32.24 -6.36 -11.82
C ALA A 207 -33.03 -5.06 -11.48
N PRO A 208 -32.56 -3.88 -11.91
CA PRO A 208 -31.38 -3.67 -12.73
C PRO A 208 -30.08 -3.72 -11.92
N VAL A 209 -29.00 -4.22 -12.53
CA VAL A 209 -27.64 -4.17 -12.00
C VAL A 209 -26.81 -3.32 -12.96
N ARG A 210 -25.96 -2.44 -12.43
CA ARG A 210 -25.07 -1.61 -13.23
C ARG A 210 -23.63 -2.14 -13.14
N LYS A 211 -22.90 -2.03 -14.24
CA LYS A 211 -21.46 -2.30 -14.23
C LYS A 211 -20.79 -1.41 -13.18
N GLY A 212 -19.97 -2.04 -12.32
CA GLY A 212 -19.31 -1.37 -11.20
C GLY A 212 -20.10 -1.34 -9.90
N ASP A 213 -21.37 -1.81 -9.88
CA ASP A 213 -22.10 -1.96 -8.62
C ASP A 213 -21.35 -2.88 -7.67
N TYR A 214 -21.30 -2.50 -6.39
CA TYR A 214 -20.67 -3.28 -5.33
C TYR A 214 -21.37 -4.63 -5.15
N LEU A 215 -20.59 -5.70 -5.24
CA LEU A 215 -21.08 -7.07 -5.04
C LEU A 215 -20.59 -7.71 -3.73
N GLY A 216 -19.50 -7.21 -3.18
CA GLY A 216 -18.91 -7.80 -1.98
C GLY A 216 -17.40 -7.70 -1.96
N GLU A 217 -16.75 -8.66 -1.34
CA GLU A 217 -15.29 -8.69 -1.16
C GLU A 217 -14.70 -10.08 -1.39
N ALA A 218 -13.44 -10.12 -1.79
CA ALA A 218 -12.61 -11.32 -1.80
C ALA A 218 -11.52 -11.18 -0.75
N ARG A 219 -11.42 -12.16 0.13
CA ARG A 219 -10.35 -12.30 1.12
C ARG A 219 -9.37 -13.33 0.63
N VAL A 220 -8.10 -12.97 0.54
CA VAL A 220 -7.04 -13.85 0.02
C VAL A 220 -6.11 -14.26 1.13
N TYR A 221 -5.89 -15.56 1.24
CA TYR A 221 -5.03 -16.18 2.23
C TYR A 221 -3.85 -16.88 1.57
N LEU A 222 -2.70 -16.81 2.22
CA LEU A 222 -1.54 -17.65 1.95
C LEU A 222 -1.39 -18.62 3.13
N GLY A 223 -1.71 -19.89 2.92
CA GLY A 223 -1.92 -20.82 4.03
C GLY A 223 -3.08 -20.35 4.94
N GLU A 224 -2.80 -20.11 6.21
CA GLU A 224 -3.78 -19.59 7.19
C GLU A 224 -3.75 -18.06 7.36
N GLU A 225 -2.78 -17.38 6.77
CA GLU A 225 -2.61 -15.93 6.94
C GLU A 225 -3.43 -15.15 5.91
N LEU A 226 -4.26 -14.21 6.39
CA LEU A 226 -4.95 -13.24 5.54
C LEU A 226 -3.93 -12.21 5.02
N ILE A 227 -3.67 -12.25 3.71
CA ILE A 227 -2.68 -11.37 3.07
C ILE A 227 -3.28 -10.10 2.50
N THR A 228 -4.53 -10.16 2.02
CA THR A 228 -5.25 -8.97 1.52
C THR A 228 -6.75 -9.21 1.39
N THR A 229 -7.48 -8.11 1.24
CA THR A 229 -8.91 -8.10 0.89
C THR A 229 -9.11 -7.06 -0.22
N PHE A 230 -9.91 -7.36 -1.24
CA PHE A 230 -10.24 -6.41 -2.28
C PHE A 230 -11.73 -6.43 -2.63
N THR A 231 -12.20 -5.30 -3.14
CA THR A 231 -13.61 -5.07 -3.50
C THR A 231 -13.98 -5.78 -4.79
N LEU A 232 -15.18 -6.38 -4.80
CA LEU A 232 -15.77 -7.01 -5.97
C LEU A 232 -16.94 -6.18 -6.50
N THR A 233 -16.96 -5.97 -7.81
CA THR A 233 -17.99 -5.20 -8.53
C THR A 233 -18.54 -5.98 -9.71
N ALA A 234 -19.73 -5.58 -10.20
CA ALA A 234 -20.36 -6.21 -11.36
C ALA A 234 -19.58 -5.92 -12.66
N ASP A 235 -19.37 -6.96 -13.49
CA ASP A 235 -18.65 -6.86 -14.77
C ASP A 235 -19.45 -6.17 -15.88
N ARG A 236 -20.77 -6.11 -15.75
CA ARG A 236 -21.69 -5.60 -16.80
C ARG A 236 -22.98 -5.03 -16.25
N ASP A 237 -23.69 -4.30 -17.13
CA ASP A 237 -25.07 -3.90 -16.90
C ASP A 237 -26.03 -5.07 -17.15
N VAL A 238 -27.06 -5.18 -16.32
CA VAL A 238 -28.19 -6.10 -16.50
C VAL A 238 -29.48 -5.30 -16.33
N ALA A 239 -30.14 -4.99 -17.44
CA ALA A 239 -31.43 -4.33 -17.43
C ALA A 239 -32.57 -5.28 -17.00
N LEU A 240 -33.72 -4.73 -16.60
CA LEU A 240 -34.93 -5.51 -16.35
C LEU A 240 -35.36 -6.25 -17.62
N LEU A 241 -35.73 -7.50 -17.47
CA LEU A 241 -36.27 -8.32 -18.59
C LEU A 241 -37.62 -7.76 -19.10
N TYR A 242 -38.43 -7.25 -18.17
CA TYR A 242 -39.64 -6.55 -18.45
C TYR A 242 -39.56 -5.18 -17.74
N PRO A 243 -39.13 -4.11 -18.46
CA PRO A 243 -39.22 -2.77 -17.89
C PRO A 243 -40.71 -2.54 -17.54
N ASN A 244 -40.96 -2.07 -16.31
CA ASN A 244 -42.33 -1.70 -15.93
C ASN A 244 -42.88 -0.78 -17.02
N GLU A 245 -43.80 -1.30 -17.81
CA GLU A 245 -44.74 -0.40 -18.52
C GLU A 245 -45.45 0.35 -17.40
N GLU A 246 -45.28 1.67 -17.42
CA GLU A 246 -45.79 2.60 -16.42
C GLU A 246 -47.19 2.17 -15.97
N THR A 247 -47.35 2.02 -14.65
CA THR A 247 -48.66 1.70 -14.03
C THR A 247 -49.76 2.73 -14.33
N ASP A 248 -49.44 3.75 -15.10
CA ASP A 248 -50.37 4.76 -15.56
C ASP A 248 -51.47 4.21 -16.48
N SER A 249 -51.20 3.15 -17.23
CA SER A 249 -52.17 2.67 -18.21
C SER A 249 -53.42 1.99 -17.61
N LEU A 250 -53.29 1.39 -16.42
CA LEU A 250 -54.41 0.66 -15.79
C LEU A 250 -55.41 1.63 -15.12
N TRP A 251 -54.90 2.62 -14.44
CA TRP A 251 -55.75 3.66 -13.80
C TRP A 251 -56.31 4.63 -14.79
N GLU A 252 -55.60 4.99 -15.86
CA GLU A 252 -56.12 5.81 -16.96
C GLU A 252 -57.19 5.05 -17.73
N ARG A 253 -57.00 3.76 -18.06
CA ARG A 253 -58.02 2.92 -18.69
C ARG A 253 -59.25 2.71 -17.81
N LEU A 254 -59.10 2.61 -16.50
CA LEU A 254 -60.21 2.55 -15.56
C LEU A 254 -60.92 3.90 -15.41
N ALA A 255 -60.19 4.99 -15.43
CA ALA A 255 -60.78 6.34 -15.40
C ALA A 255 -61.55 6.66 -16.67
N ASP A 256 -61.00 6.31 -17.85
CA ASP A 256 -61.70 6.46 -19.15
C ASP A 256 -62.91 5.54 -19.28
N GLY A 257 -62.81 4.31 -18.76
CA GLY A 257 -63.94 3.39 -18.73
C GLY A 257 -65.08 3.81 -17.79
N LEU A 258 -64.75 4.49 -16.69
CA LEU A 258 -65.73 5.03 -15.75
C LEU A 258 -66.38 6.33 -16.29
N SER A 259 -65.67 7.18 -17.02
CA SER A 259 -66.25 8.40 -17.64
C SER A 259 -67.25 8.05 -18.73
N GLN A 260 -67.06 6.94 -19.47
CA GLN A 260 -68.01 6.48 -20.48
C GLN A 260 -69.30 5.82 -19.93
N LEU A 261 -69.39 5.56 -18.65
CA LEU A 261 -70.55 4.97 -17.98
C LEU A 261 -71.46 6.02 -17.35
N PHE A 262 -71.08 7.31 -17.37
CA PHE A 262 -71.81 8.42 -16.76
C PHE A 262 -72.19 9.52 -17.77
N ASP A 263 -71.92 9.35 -19.08
CA ASP A 263 -72.49 10.10 -20.20
C ASP A 263 -73.61 9.27 -20.85
#